data_04741ad466e72c5b0c03b510eb8e837c
#
_entry.id   04741ad466e72c5b0c03b510eb8e837c
#
_cell.length_a   1.000
_cell.length_b   1.000
_cell.length_c   1.000
_cell.angle_alpha   90.00
_cell.angle_beta   90.00
_cell.angle_gamma   90.00
#
_symmetry.space_group_name_H-M   'P 1'
#
loop_
_entity.id
_entity.type
_entity.pdbx_description
1 polymer ?
#
loop_
_entity_poly.entity_id
_entity_poly.type
_entity_poly.pdbx_seq_one_letter_code
_entity_poly.pdbx_strand_id
1 'polypeptide(L)'
;MEKSLFFEDLKSAAADFLRDSEGNYLAPDDALRADLAGMRFFEEILWGVAAAGDPLFAKLRCDGVVHHQVMLPSDWLPGAKSVVSFFLPFSEATKKSNAANGEAPSDEWLHSRIEG
;
A
#
# COMPACT_ATOMS: atom_id res chain seq x y z
N MET A 1 -14.13 9.37 20.10
CA MET A 1 -15.27 9.28 19.18
C MET A 1 -14.98 9.91 17.82
N GLU A 2 -14.63 11.19 17.78
CA GLU A 2 -14.32 11.90 16.53
C GLU A 2 -13.17 11.24 15.75
N LYS A 3 -12.10 10.84 16.45
CA LYS A 3 -10.95 10.17 15.82
C LYS A 3 -11.34 8.83 15.18
N SER A 4 -12.23 8.08 15.83
CA SER A 4 -12.71 6.79 15.31
C SER A 4 -13.56 6.99 14.05
N LEU A 5 -14.46 7.97 14.05
CA LEU A 5 -15.29 8.31 12.89
C LEU A 5 -14.43 8.80 11.72
N PHE A 6 -13.45 9.66 11.97
CA PHE A 6 -12.53 10.15 10.94
C PHE A 6 -11.76 9.00 10.30
N PHE A 7 -11.26 8.07 11.10
CA PHE A 7 -10.50 6.93 10.58
C PHE A 7 -11.39 5.98 9.75
N GLU A 8 -12.62 5.74 10.19
CA GLU A 8 -13.57 4.94 9.42
C GLU A 8 -13.93 5.62 8.08
N ASP A 9 -14.14 6.95 8.11
CA ASP A 9 -14.40 7.71 6.89
C ASP A 9 -13.20 7.67 5.93
N LEU A 10 -11.99 7.77 6.45
CA LEU A 10 -10.77 7.66 5.66
C LEU A 10 -10.67 6.29 4.99
N LYS A 11 -10.89 5.22 5.74
CA LYS A 11 -10.87 3.85 5.21
C LYS A 11 -11.93 3.66 4.13
N SER A 12 -13.13 4.16 4.35
CA SER A 12 -14.22 4.07 3.38
C SER A 12 -13.91 4.84 2.09
N ALA A 13 -13.41 6.06 2.22
CA ALA A 13 -13.02 6.87 1.05
C ALA A 13 -11.90 6.21 0.24
N ALA A 14 -10.91 5.63 0.91
CA ALA A 14 -9.81 4.94 0.25
C ALA A 14 -10.29 3.66 -0.47
N ALA A 15 -11.19 2.91 0.14
CA ALA A 15 -11.77 1.72 -0.47
C ALA A 15 -12.57 2.08 -1.73
N ASP A 16 -13.38 3.14 -1.67
CA ASP A 16 -14.14 3.64 -2.81
C ASP A 16 -13.20 4.10 -3.93
N PHE A 17 -12.15 4.81 -3.59
CA PHE A 17 -11.15 5.26 -4.55
C PHE A 17 -10.50 4.09 -5.29
N LEU A 18 -10.07 3.05 -4.57
CA LEU A 18 -9.45 1.88 -5.20
C LEU A 18 -10.41 1.12 -6.11
N ARG A 19 -11.69 1.05 -5.73
CA ARG A 19 -12.71 0.39 -6.54
C ARG A 19 -13.02 1.16 -7.82
N ASP A 20 -13.12 2.47 -7.73
CA ASP A 20 -13.67 3.32 -8.78
C ASP A 20 -12.60 4.03 -9.62
N SER A 21 -11.37 4.14 -9.15
CA SER A 21 -10.31 4.81 -9.89
C SER A 21 -9.84 3.99 -11.09
N GLU A 22 -9.85 4.59 -12.26
CA GLU A 22 -9.31 3.96 -13.47
C GLU A 22 -7.83 3.59 -13.32
N GLY A 23 -7.11 4.33 -12.50
CA GLY A 23 -5.68 4.08 -12.23
C GLY A 23 -5.39 2.75 -11.53
N ASN A 24 -6.41 2.10 -10.96
CA ASN A 24 -6.26 0.79 -10.33
C ASN A 24 -6.59 -0.38 -11.27
N TYR A 25 -6.79 -0.11 -12.55
CA TYR A 25 -7.13 -1.12 -13.55
C TYR A 25 -6.27 -0.94 -14.78
N LEU A 26 -5.86 -2.07 -15.39
CA LEU A 26 -5.02 -2.04 -16.59
C LEU A 26 -5.83 -1.56 -17.80
N ALA A 27 -5.34 -0.50 -18.44
CA ALA A 27 -5.93 -0.01 -19.67
C ALA A 27 -5.75 -1.05 -20.79
N PRO A 28 -6.77 -1.25 -21.65
CA PRO A 28 -6.65 -2.23 -22.73
C PRO A 28 -5.45 -2.03 -23.66
N ASP A 29 -5.10 -0.78 -23.94
CA ASP A 29 -3.98 -0.46 -24.83
C ASP A 29 -2.60 -0.80 -24.24
N ASP A 30 -2.52 -0.92 -22.91
CA ASP A 30 -1.28 -1.24 -22.22
C ASP A 30 -1.11 -2.75 -21.96
N ALA A 31 -2.16 -3.54 -22.19
CA ALA A 31 -2.16 -4.96 -21.87
C ALA A 31 -1.25 -5.77 -22.79
N LEU A 32 -0.35 -6.56 -22.21
CA LEU A 32 0.51 -7.49 -22.95
C LEU A 32 -0.31 -8.60 -23.64
N ARG A 33 -1.43 -8.98 -23.03
CA ARG A 33 -2.38 -9.95 -23.58
C ARG A 33 -3.80 -9.36 -23.44
N ALA A 34 -4.62 -9.61 -24.41
CA ALA A 34 -6.00 -9.08 -24.45
C ALA A 34 -6.83 -9.51 -23.22
N ASP A 35 -6.58 -10.70 -22.69
CA ASP A 35 -7.30 -11.21 -21.53
C ASP A 35 -6.93 -10.49 -20.22
N LEU A 36 -5.85 -9.71 -20.18
CA LEU A 36 -5.44 -8.93 -19.01
C LEU A 36 -6.07 -7.52 -18.98
N ALA A 37 -6.67 -7.08 -20.07
CA ALA A 37 -7.33 -5.77 -20.12
C ALA A 37 -8.36 -5.65 -18.99
N GLY A 38 -8.27 -4.54 -18.24
CA GLY A 38 -9.17 -4.29 -17.12
C GLY A 38 -8.81 -5.01 -15.82
N MET A 39 -7.67 -5.71 -15.76
CA MET A 39 -7.26 -6.34 -14.50
C MET A 39 -7.04 -5.31 -13.41
N ARG A 40 -7.41 -5.67 -12.19
CA ARG A 40 -7.23 -4.83 -11.02
C ARG A 40 -5.82 -5.01 -10.46
N PHE A 41 -5.13 -3.90 -10.12
CA PHE A 41 -3.78 -3.96 -9.56
C PHE A 41 -3.79 -4.25 -8.07
N PHE A 42 -4.47 -3.41 -7.30
CA PHE A 42 -4.49 -3.48 -5.85
C PHE A 42 -5.86 -3.83 -5.33
N GLU A 43 -5.90 -4.69 -4.33
CA GLU A 43 -7.12 -5.03 -3.62
C GLU A 43 -7.21 -4.26 -2.30
N GLU A 44 -8.02 -4.76 -1.40
CA GLU A 44 -8.38 -4.08 -0.16
C GLU A 44 -7.16 -3.68 0.67
N ILE A 45 -7.15 -2.42 1.10
CA ILE A 45 -6.06 -1.84 1.89
C ILE A 45 -6.00 -2.48 3.28
N LEU A 46 -4.79 -2.79 3.72
CA LEU A 46 -4.52 -3.17 5.11
C LEU A 46 -4.04 -1.93 5.86
N TRP A 47 -4.59 -1.69 7.03
CA TRP A 47 -4.35 -0.49 7.82
C TRP A 47 -3.65 -0.78 9.13
N GLY A 48 -2.81 0.15 9.56
CA GLY A 48 -2.20 0.15 10.88
C GLY A 48 -2.21 1.55 11.49
N VAL A 49 -2.36 1.63 12.80
CA VAL A 49 -2.31 2.90 13.55
C VAL A 49 -1.38 2.70 14.74
N ALA A 50 -0.50 3.67 14.95
CA ALA A 50 0.40 3.70 16.10
C ALA A 50 0.39 5.09 16.73
N ALA A 51 0.73 5.16 18.03
CA ALA A 51 1.02 6.44 18.66
C ALA A 51 2.30 7.03 18.07
N ALA A 52 2.31 8.33 17.77
CA ALA A 52 3.49 8.98 17.22
C ALA A 52 4.70 8.92 18.17
N GLY A 53 4.45 8.85 19.49
CA GLY A 53 5.45 8.72 20.52
C GLY A 53 5.83 7.27 20.86
N ASP A 54 5.38 6.29 20.09
CA ASP A 54 5.70 4.88 20.37
C ASP A 54 7.22 4.69 20.39
N PRO A 55 7.77 4.07 21.46
CA PRO A 55 9.22 3.86 21.58
C PRO A 55 9.86 3.07 20.44
N LEU A 56 9.08 2.28 19.71
CA LEU A 56 9.59 1.52 18.57
C LEU A 56 10.10 2.42 17.45
N PHE A 57 9.53 3.62 17.28
CA PHE A 57 10.06 4.57 16.30
C PHE A 57 11.50 4.99 16.65
N ALA A 58 11.77 5.27 17.91
CA ALA A 58 13.10 5.65 18.35
C ALA A 58 14.12 4.52 18.18
N LYS A 59 13.69 3.25 18.26
CA LYS A 59 14.58 2.10 18.03
C LYS A 59 15.12 2.05 16.60
N LEU A 60 14.47 2.68 15.64
CA LEU A 60 14.98 2.74 14.26
C LEU A 60 16.32 3.47 14.18
N ARG A 61 16.62 4.32 15.15
CA ARG A 61 17.88 5.07 15.24
C ARG A 61 19.00 4.31 15.93
N CYS A 62 18.70 3.17 16.54
CA CYS A 62 19.70 2.37 17.24
C CYS A 62 20.65 1.71 16.25
N ASP A 63 21.89 1.45 16.72
CA ASP A 63 22.91 0.80 15.93
C ASP A 63 22.42 -0.55 15.40
N GLY A 64 22.64 -0.79 14.13
CA GLY A 64 22.27 -2.06 13.48
C GLY A 64 20.79 -2.21 13.13
N VAL A 65 19.94 -1.21 13.39
CA VAL A 65 18.53 -1.28 13.02
C VAL A 65 18.29 -0.63 11.65
N VAL A 66 18.21 0.70 11.57
CA VAL A 66 18.09 1.38 10.28
C VAL A 66 19.21 2.42 10.16
N HIS A 67 19.03 3.60 10.74
CA HIS A 67 20.03 4.66 10.68
C HIS A 67 19.76 5.70 11.76
N HIS A 68 20.83 6.25 12.34
CA HIS A 68 20.72 7.25 13.40
C HIS A 68 20.01 8.55 12.97
N GLN A 69 19.94 8.82 11.68
CA GLN A 69 19.27 10.01 11.12
C GLN A 69 17.82 9.78 10.68
N VAL A 70 17.24 8.60 10.97
CA VAL A 70 15.83 8.34 10.66
C VAL A 70 14.95 9.41 11.32
N MET A 71 14.10 10.04 10.54
CA MET A 71 13.16 11.04 11.06
C MET A 71 12.04 10.37 11.82
N LEU A 72 11.79 10.83 13.02
CA LEU A 72 10.66 10.37 13.83
C LEU A 72 9.36 11.08 13.40
N PRO A 73 8.19 10.54 13.77
CA PRO A 73 6.92 11.19 13.41
C PRO A 73 6.86 12.67 13.80
N SER A 74 7.39 13.04 14.98
CA SER A 74 7.43 14.43 15.44
C SER A 74 8.40 15.32 14.66
N ASP A 75 9.41 14.72 13.99
CA ASP A 75 10.31 15.46 13.10
C ASP A 75 9.60 15.83 11.79
N TRP A 76 8.75 14.92 11.29
CA TRP A 76 7.95 15.17 10.09
C TRP A 76 6.84 16.18 10.36
N LEU A 77 6.14 16.00 11.48
CA LEU A 77 5.02 16.84 11.84
C LEU A 77 5.07 17.14 13.35
N PRO A 78 5.56 18.32 13.75
CA PRO A 78 5.56 18.72 15.16
C PRO A 78 4.15 18.64 15.73
N GLY A 79 4.02 18.01 16.89
CA GLY A 79 2.72 17.82 17.52
C GLY A 79 1.93 16.63 17.03
N ALA A 80 2.47 15.82 16.13
CA ALA A 80 1.82 14.60 15.70
C ALA A 80 1.52 13.67 16.89
N LYS A 81 0.32 13.13 16.93
CA LYS A 81 -0.14 12.22 17.99
C LYS A 81 -0.27 10.79 17.51
N SER A 82 -0.54 10.59 16.23
CA SER A 82 -0.76 9.28 15.64
C SER A 82 -0.06 9.15 14.30
N VAL A 83 0.30 7.93 13.96
CA VAL A 83 0.77 7.55 12.63
C VAL A 83 -0.21 6.55 12.06
N VAL A 84 -0.73 6.85 10.89
CA VAL A 84 -1.57 5.93 10.12
C VAL A 84 -0.71 5.38 9.00
N SER A 85 -0.61 4.08 8.91
CA SER A 85 0.08 3.39 7.83
C SER A 85 -0.88 2.50 7.07
N PHE A 86 -0.58 2.26 5.80
CA PHE A 86 -1.37 1.37 4.99
C PHE A 86 -0.48 0.53 4.08
N PHE A 87 -1.01 -0.62 3.70
CA PHE A 87 -0.39 -1.52 2.74
C PHE A 87 -1.37 -1.80 1.62
N LEU A 88 -0.89 -1.67 0.37
CA LEU A 88 -1.67 -1.96 -0.82
C LEU A 88 -1.24 -3.33 -1.35
N PRO A 89 -1.98 -4.40 -1.06
CA PRO A 89 -1.64 -5.71 -1.59
C PRO A 89 -2.01 -5.79 -3.08
N PHE A 90 -1.18 -6.48 -3.85
CA PHE A 90 -1.57 -6.86 -5.20
C PHE A 90 -2.78 -7.80 -5.16
N SER A 91 -3.53 -7.83 -6.25
CA SER A 91 -4.70 -8.71 -6.36
C SER A 91 -4.33 -10.18 -6.19
N GLU A 92 -5.29 -10.99 -5.74
CA GLU A 92 -5.08 -12.44 -5.61
C GLU A 92 -4.69 -13.08 -6.93
N ALA A 93 -5.28 -12.63 -8.04
CA ALA A 93 -4.93 -13.12 -9.37
C ALA A 93 -3.44 -12.87 -9.69
N THR A 94 -2.93 -11.68 -9.37
CA THR A 94 -1.52 -11.34 -9.55
C THR A 94 -0.62 -12.21 -8.70
N LYS A 95 -0.94 -12.38 -7.43
CA LYS A 95 -0.15 -13.20 -6.51
C LYS A 95 -0.11 -14.66 -6.94
N LYS A 96 -1.25 -15.21 -7.33
CA LYS A 96 -1.36 -16.60 -7.78
C LYS A 96 -0.59 -16.84 -9.09
N SER A 97 -0.73 -15.96 -10.06
CA SER A 97 -0.04 -16.09 -11.33
C SER A 97 1.48 -16.00 -11.16
N ASN A 98 1.93 -15.09 -10.30
CA ASN A 98 3.37 -14.93 -10.04
C ASN A 98 3.95 -16.13 -9.29
N ALA A 99 3.22 -16.69 -8.32
CA ALA A 99 3.64 -17.87 -7.58
C ALA A 99 3.69 -19.13 -8.46
N ALA A 100 2.81 -19.22 -9.46
CA ALA A 100 2.78 -20.35 -10.38
C ALA A 100 3.95 -20.35 -11.38
N ASN A 101 4.57 -19.18 -11.64
CA ASN A 101 5.71 -19.05 -12.55
C ASN A 101 7.01 -19.06 -11.76
N GLY A 102 7.65 -20.22 -11.64
CA GLY A 102 8.84 -20.40 -10.82
C GLY A 102 10.13 -19.78 -11.37
N GLU A 103 10.17 -19.37 -12.63
CA GLU A 103 11.39 -18.90 -13.29
C GLU A 103 11.41 -17.43 -13.65
N ALA A 104 10.24 -16.81 -13.82
CA ALA A 104 10.12 -15.41 -14.22
C ALA A 104 8.87 -14.78 -13.62
N PRO A 105 8.82 -13.45 -13.50
CA PRO A 105 7.60 -12.75 -13.08
C PRO A 105 6.47 -13.01 -14.07
N SER A 106 5.24 -13.13 -13.57
CA SER A 106 4.06 -13.22 -14.42
C SER A 106 3.78 -11.88 -15.11
N ASP A 107 3.02 -11.91 -16.21
CA ASP A 107 2.58 -10.69 -16.89
C ASP A 107 1.72 -9.83 -15.96
N GLU A 108 0.86 -10.46 -15.16
CA GLU A 108 0.03 -9.78 -14.15
C GLU A 108 0.90 -9.02 -13.13
N TRP A 109 1.97 -9.64 -12.66
CA TRP A 109 2.89 -8.99 -11.72
C TRP A 109 3.63 -7.82 -12.38
N LEU A 110 4.10 -7.99 -13.61
CA LEU A 110 4.79 -6.94 -14.36
C LEU A 110 3.88 -5.71 -14.53
N HIS A 111 2.63 -5.91 -14.92
CA HIS A 111 1.65 -4.82 -15.03
C HIS A 111 1.41 -4.14 -13.69
N SER A 112 1.19 -4.92 -12.63
CA SER A 112 0.97 -4.36 -11.30
C SER A 112 2.17 -3.57 -10.78
N ARG A 113 3.39 -3.98 -11.16
CA ARG A 113 4.63 -3.31 -10.73
C ARG A 113 4.91 -2.03 -11.51
N ILE A 114 4.52 -1.97 -12.78
CA ILE A 114 4.89 -0.89 -13.69
C ILE A 114 3.75 0.14 -13.81
N GLU A 115 2.52 -0.30 -14.02
CA GLU A 115 1.36 0.57 -14.23
C GLU A 115 0.56 0.82 -12.94
N GLY A 116 0.70 -0.04 -11.91
CA GLY A 116 0.00 0.08 -10.64
C GLY A 116 0.45 1.21 -9.71
#